data_606aabe14db2141fa9ba66d03c8b9d26
#
_entry.id   606aabe14db2141fa9ba66d03c8b9d26
#
_cell.length_a   1.000
_cell.length_b   1.000
_cell.length_c   1.000
_cell.angle_alpha   90.00
_cell.angle_beta   90.00
_cell.angle_gamma   90.00
#
_symmetry.space_group_name_H-M   'P 1'
#
loop_
_entity.id
_entity.type
_entity.pdbx_description
1 polymer ?
#
loop_
_entity_poly.entity_id
_entity_poly.type
_entity_poly.pdbx_seq_one_letter_code
_entity_poly.pdbx_strand_id
1 'polypeptide(L)'
;MAKRDLLTPFRVAFGGILHTFRTQRHMRIHLYVTFATLLAAMAFKLRLREILVLLFMITFVLVAEMFNSAIEATVDLASPNYHPLAKFAKDIAAGAVLITTVMAIIVGALIALGEGQWERIRVSLMADGLGYNPVGRLILGLALTLVAVVIGKGIGTRGQVLQGGLVSGHAAIGFFLATACLVLSENVVVGGVAITLAAIIAQSRWEAKFHSIFELALGATVGVIIGLVLFAVLPK
;
A
#
# COMPACT_ATOMS: atom_id res chain seq x y z
N MET A 1 -36.86 9.21 -1.51
CA MET A 1 -35.68 8.65 -0.78
C MET A 1 -34.52 8.55 -1.76
N ALA A 2 -33.46 9.36 -1.58
CA ALA A 2 -32.29 9.27 -2.42
C ALA A 2 -31.63 7.90 -2.23
N LYS A 3 -31.34 7.17 -3.33
CA LYS A 3 -30.58 5.92 -3.28
C LYS A 3 -29.24 6.21 -2.57
N ARG A 4 -29.03 5.65 -1.38
CA ARG A 4 -27.72 5.70 -0.71
C ARG A 4 -26.71 4.99 -1.62
N ASP A 5 -25.83 5.75 -2.24
CA ASP A 5 -24.72 5.21 -3.00
C ASP A 5 -23.75 4.54 -2.00
N LEU A 6 -23.66 3.21 -2.05
CA LEU A 6 -22.82 2.40 -1.16
C LEU A 6 -21.32 2.68 -1.35
N LEU A 7 -20.92 3.28 -2.47
CA LEU A 7 -19.50 3.57 -2.77
C LEU A 7 -19.06 4.94 -2.22
N THR A 8 -19.98 5.83 -1.89
CA THR A 8 -19.67 7.16 -1.36
C THR A 8 -18.82 7.12 -0.09
N PRO A 9 -19.10 6.27 0.93
CA PRO A 9 -18.27 6.20 2.15
C PRO A 9 -16.83 5.79 1.85
N PHE A 10 -16.63 4.81 0.96
CA PHE A 10 -15.28 4.37 0.57
C PHE A 10 -14.52 5.46 -0.20
N ARG A 11 -15.21 6.21 -1.06
CA ARG A 11 -14.65 7.35 -1.79
C ARG A 11 -14.16 8.43 -0.82
N VAL A 12 -14.98 8.76 0.17
CA VAL A 12 -14.66 9.77 1.19
C VAL A 12 -13.47 9.29 2.04
N ALA A 13 -13.49 8.03 2.51
CA ALA A 13 -12.39 7.47 3.31
C ALA A 13 -11.06 7.46 2.55
N PHE A 14 -11.06 7.00 1.30
CA PHE A 14 -9.85 7.05 0.47
C PHE A 14 -9.40 8.48 0.18
N GLY A 15 -10.35 9.42 0.09
CA GLY A 15 -10.09 10.86 -0.01
C GLY A 15 -9.31 11.39 1.16
N GLY A 16 -9.69 10.98 2.37
CA GLY A 16 -8.99 11.33 3.61
C GLY A 16 -7.54 10.87 3.59
N ILE A 17 -7.27 9.61 3.23
CA ILE A 17 -5.91 9.06 3.12
C ILE A 17 -5.07 9.90 2.13
N LEU A 18 -5.61 10.16 0.95
CA LEU A 18 -4.88 10.91 -0.08
C LEU A 18 -4.67 12.39 0.31
N HIS A 19 -5.65 13.00 0.97
CA HIS A 19 -5.53 14.36 1.48
C HIS A 19 -4.43 14.45 2.54
N THR A 20 -4.42 13.54 3.51
CA THR A 20 -3.38 13.47 4.55
C THR A 20 -1.99 13.25 3.94
N PHE A 21 -1.87 12.36 2.95
CA PHE A 21 -0.61 12.19 2.22
C PHE A 21 -0.12 13.49 1.56
N ARG A 22 -1.03 14.25 0.93
CA ARG A 22 -0.67 15.50 0.23
C ARG A 22 -0.31 16.63 1.18
N THR A 23 -0.99 16.75 2.30
CA THR A 23 -0.85 17.87 3.22
C THR A 23 0.16 17.61 4.35
N GLN A 24 0.23 16.37 4.86
CA GLN A 24 1.05 16.03 6.01
C GLN A 24 2.40 15.42 5.63
N ARG A 25 3.49 16.05 6.11
CA ARG A 25 4.86 15.58 5.86
C ARG A 25 5.10 14.20 6.48
N HIS A 26 4.64 13.99 7.71
CA HIS A 26 4.84 12.73 8.44
C HIS A 26 4.13 11.57 7.75
N MET A 27 2.91 11.75 7.27
CA MET A 27 2.19 10.73 6.49
C MET A 27 2.97 10.30 5.24
N ARG A 28 3.61 11.24 4.53
CA ARG A 28 4.48 10.89 3.38
C ARG A 28 5.65 10.03 3.80
N ILE A 29 6.32 10.40 4.91
CA ILE A 29 7.46 9.61 5.44
C ILE A 29 6.99 8.21 5.80
N HIS A 30 5.89 8.07 6.54
CA HIS A 30 5.35 6.76 6.92
C HIS A 30 5.01 5.89 5.72
N LEU A 31 4.42 6.43 4.65
CA LEU A 31 4.12 5.67 3.44
C LEU A 31 5.39 5.27 2.66
N TYR A 32 6.41 6.12 2.59
CA TYR A 32 7.67 5.75 1.98
C TYR A 32 8.41 4.67 2.78
N VAL A 33 8.41 4.78 4.11
CA VAL A 33 8.97 3.75 5.00
C VAL A 33 8.18 2.45 4.85
N THR A 34 6.85 2.52 4.80
CA THR A 34 5.99 1.36 4.52
C THR A 34 6.38 0.67 3.21
N PHE A 35 6.52 1.43 2.14
CA PHE A 35 6.92 0.88 0.85
C PHE A 35 8.30 0.20 0.91
N ALA A 36 9.27 0.86 1.54
CA ALA A 36 10.60 0.30 1.74
C ALA A 36 10.58 -0.98 2.60
N THR A 37 9.79 -1.00 3.68
CA THR A 37 9.61 -2.16 4.56
C THR A 37 8.98 -3.34 3.82
N LEU A 38 7.99 -3.10 2.96
CA LEU A 38 7.38 -4.15 2.15
C LEU A 38 8.36 -4.69 1.09
N LEU A 39 9.18 -3.83 0.50
CA LEU A 39 10.28 -4.27 -0.38
C LEU A 39 11.32 -5.10 0.37
N ALA A 40 11.69 -4.69 1.58
CA ALA A 40 12.62 -5.46 2.43
C ALA A 40 12.01 -6.81 2.83
N ALA A 41 10.72 -6.85 3.21
CA ALA A 41 10.00 -8.08 3.50
C ALA A 41 10.03 -9.06 2.30
N MET A 42 9.95 -8.52 1.09
CA MET A 42 10.09 -9.26 -0.15
C MET A 42 11.52 -9.78 -0.34
N ALA A 43 12.52 -8.92 -0.21
CA ALA A 43 13.92 -9.27 -0.41
C ALA A 43 14.41 -10.34 0.61
N PHE A 44 13.97 -10.23 1.86
CA PHE A 44 14.32 -11.15 2.93
C PHE A 44 13.43 -12.40 3.01
N LYS A 45 12.55 -12.60 2.05
CA LYS A 45 11.65 -13.76 1.96
C LYS A 45 10.95 -14.07 3.30
N LEU A 46 10.30 -13.06 3.90
CA LEU A 46 9.64 -13.22 5.20
C LEU A 46 8.48 -14.23 5.12
N ARG A 47 8.25 -14.97 6.20
CA ARG A 47 7.14 -15.92 6.29
C ARG A 47 5.80 -15.19 6.35
N LEU A 48 4.74 -15.85 5.93
CA LEU A 48 3.39 -15.29 5.96
C LEU A 48 3.02 -14.67 7.32
N ARG A 49 3.37 -15.33 8.43
CA ARG A 49 3.11 -14.81 9.79
C ARG A 49 3.86 -13.50 10.05
N GLU A 50 5.11 -13.41 9.63
CA GLU A 50 5.94 -12.21 9.78
C GLU A 50 5.38 -11.05 8.91
N ILE A 51 4.94 -11.35 7.69
CA ILE A 51 4.27 -10.39 6.81
C ILE A 51 2.99 -9.86 7.45
N LEU A 52 2.14 -10.74 8.00
CA LEU A 52 0.90 -10.33 8.65
C LEU A 52 1.15 -9.44 9.88
N VAL A 53 2.16 -9.76 10.71
CA VAL A 53 2.55 -8.92 11.85
C VAL A 53 3.06 -7.57 11.38
N LEU A 54 3.90 -7.52 10.33
CA LEU A 54 4.37 -6.25 9.77
C LEU A 54 3.22 -5.40 9.22
N LEU A 55 2.31 -5.99 8.45
CA LEU A 55 1.14 -5.28 7.93
C LEU A 55 0.25 -4.74 9.05
N PHE A 56 0.08 -5.49 10.14
CA PHE A 56 -0.64 -5.06 11.32
C PHE A 56 0.03 -3.84 11.96
N MET A 57 1.35 -3.89 12.20
CA MET A 57 2.10 -2.77 12.76
C MET A 57 2.07 -1.53 11.86
N ILE A 58 2.27 -1.71 10.56
CA ILE A 58 2.16 -0.64 9.56
C ILE A 58 0.79 0.03 9.64
N THR A 59 -0.29 -0.78 9.69
CA THR A 59 -1.65 -0.26 9.79
C THR A 59 -1.84 0.58 11.05
N PHE A 60 -1.32 0.13 12.20
CA PHE A 60 -1.39 0.89 13.46
C PHE A 60 -0.70 2.25 13.35
N VAL A 61 0.49 2.30 12.78
CA VAL A 61 1.24 3.58 12.60
C VAL A 61 0.46 4.52 11.68
N LEU A 62 -0.04 4.01 10.54
CA LEU A 62 -0.78 4.85 9.59
C LEU A 62 -2.11 5.35 10.17
N VAL A 63 -2.83 4.52 10.93
CA VAL A 63 -4.07 4.91 11.61
C VAL A 63 -3.79 5.95 12.70
N ALA A 64 -2.75 5.77 13.51
CA ALA A 64 -2.35 6.74 14.52
C ALA A 64 -2.00 8.10 13.89
N GLU A 65 -1.26 8.11 12.77
CA GLU A 65 -0.91 9.34 12.04
C GLU A 65 -2.15 10.03 11.46
N MET A 66 -3.12 9.27 10.95
CA MET A 66 -4.38 9.85 10.47
C MET A 66 -5.18 10.48 11.60
N PHE A 67 -5.26 9.83 12.77
CA PHE A 67 -5.91 10.42 13.95
C PHE A 67 -5.17 11.66 14.45
N ASN A 68 -3.83 11.62 14.50
CA ASN A 68 -3.03 12.79 14.83
C ASN A 68 -3.35 13.96 13.92
N SER A 69 -3.32 13.74 12.61
CA SER A 69 -3.65 14.76 11.60
C SER A 69 -5.07 15.33 11.76
N ALA A 70 -6.05 14.47 12.07
CA ALA A 70 -7.43 14.89 12.29
C ALA A 70 -7.58 15.73 13.58
N ILE A 71 -6.89 15.32 14.65
CA ILE A 71 -6.87 16.07 15.93
C ILE A 71 -6.20 17.42 15.73
N GLU A 72 -5.04 17.48 15.06
CA GLU A 72 -4.37 18.75 14.74
C GLU A 72 -5.30 19.71 13.98
N ALA A 73 -5.93 19.25 12.92
CA ALA A 73 -6.86 20.06 12.13
C ALA A 73 -8.06 20.55 12.96
N THR A 74 -8.61 19.69 13.82
CA THR A 74 -9.74 20.03 14.68
C THR A 74 -9.34 21.06 15.74
N VAL A 75 -8.18 20.88 16.35
CA VAL A 75 -7.64 21.81 17.36
C VAL A 75 -7.33 23.16 16.75
N ASP A 76 -6.72 23.21 15.55
CA ASP A 76 -6.42 24.46 14.84
C ASP A 76 -7.67 25.22 14.44
N LEU A 77 -8.74 24.50 14.08
CA LEU A 77 -10.04 25.12 13.80
C LEU A 77 -10.69 25.69 15.07
N ALA A 78 -10.61 24.97 16.20
CA ALA A 78 -11.26 25.35 17.47
C ALA A 78 -10.46 26.43 18.24
N SER A 79 -9.14 26.45 18.10
CA SER A 79 -8.24 27.34 18.84
C SER A 79 -7.14 27.89 17.91
N PRO A 80 -7.46 28.89 17.07
CA PRO A 80 -6.48 29.48 16.14
C PRO A 80 -5.37 30.23 16.85
N ASN A 81 -5.58 30.67 18.11
CA ASN A 81 -4.58 31.27 18.96
C ASN A 81 -3.98 30.22 19.92
N TYR A 82 -2.76 30.52 20.44
CA TYR A 82 -2.13 29.64 21.41
C TYR A 82 -3.00 29.45 22.65
N HIS A 83 -3.26 28.20 22.97
CA HIS A 83 -3.94 27.77 24.20
C HIS A 83 -3.23 26.55 24.79
N PRO A 84 -2.89 26.50 26.11
CA PRO A 84 -2.18 25.35 26.68
C PRO A 84 -2.86 24.01 26.48
N LEU A 85 -4.19 23.94 26.61
CA LEU A 85 -4.96 22.70 26.38
C LEU A 85 -4.95 22.28 24.91
N ALA A 86 -4.96 23.22 23.98
CA ALA A 86 -4.86 22.94 22.55
C ALA A 86 -3.50 22.31 22.22
N LYS A 87 -2.41 22.86 22.78
CA LYS A 87 -1.09 22.26 22.69
C LYS A 87 -1.07 20.85 23.29
N PHE A 88 -1.58 20.69 24.51
CA PHE A 88 -1.62 19.40 25.19
C PHE A 88 -2.37 18.32 24.39
N ALA A 89 -3.51 18.66 23.77
CA ALA A 89 -4.25 17.73 22.91
C ALA A 89 -3.42 17.26 21.70
N LYS A 90 -2.71 18.18 21.04
CA LYS A 90 -1.79 17.85 19.93
C LYS A 90 -0.62 16.98 20.40
N ASP A 91 -0.02 17.30 21.55
CA ASP A 91 1.10 16.53 22.11
C ASP A 91 0.69 15.09 22.44
N ILE A 92 -0.53 14.87 22.96
CA ILE A 92 -1.07 13.50 23.20
C ILE A 92 -1.25 12.75 21.87
N ALA A 93 -1.81 13.39 20.85
CA ALA A 93 -2.01 12.78 19.57
C ALA A 93 -0.68 12.38 18.91
N ALA A 94 0.31 13.27 18.95
CA ALA A 94 1.68 12.97 18.50
C ALA A 94 2.33 11.84 19.34
N GLY A 95 2.05 11.78 20.63
CA GLY A 95 2.50 10.71 21.53
C GLY A 95 1.99 9.34 21.10
N ALA A 96 0.73 9.22 20.61
CA ALA A 96 0.18 7.99 20.10
C ALA A 96 0.93 7.50 18.82
N VAL A 97 1.30 8.43 17.93
CA VAL A 97 2.13 8.12 16.75
C VAL A 97 3.52 7.63 17.18
N LEU A 98 4.12 8.29 18.16
CA LEU A 98 5.44 7.90 18.67
C LEU A 98 5.41 6.48 19.25
N ILE A 99 4.42 6.15 20.09
CA ILE A 99 4.28 4.82 20.70
C ILE A 99 4.13 3.74 19.63
N THR A 100 3.25 3.95 18.65
CA THR A 100 3.02 2.97 17.59
C THR A 100 4.24 2.82 16.67
N THR A 101 4.96 3.91 16.40
CA THR A 101 6.19 3.87 15.60
C THR A 101 7.32 3.14 16.32
N VAL A 102 7.52 3.40 17.62
CA VAL A 102 8.52 2.68 18.43
C VAL A 102 8.20 1.19 18.46
N MET A 103 6.95 0.82 18.67
CA MET A 103 6.53 -0.60 18.63
C MET A 103 6.76 -1.23 17.27
N ALA A 104 6.48 -0.52 16.18
CA ALA A 104 6.74 -1.00 14.81
C ALA A 104 8.23 -1.24 14.57
N ILE A 105 9.10 -0.36 15.07
CA ILE A 105 10.55 -0.51 14.98
C ILE A 105 11.01 -1.73 15.78
N ILE A 106 10.53 -1.90 17.03
CA ILE A 106 10.88 -3.04 17.88
C ILE A 106 10.46 -4.35 17.20
N VAL A 107 9.22 -4.44 16.74
CA VAL A 107 8.70 -5.63 16.06
C VAL A 107 9.46 -5.92 14.77
N GLY A 108 9.73 -4.89 13.96
CA GLY A 108 10.54 -5.02 12.75
C GLY A 108 11.95 -5.49 13.04
N ALA A 109 12.60 -4.98 14.10
CA ALA A 109 13.92 -5.42 14.55
C ALA A 109 13.90 -6.87 15.03
N LEU A 110 12.89 -7.29 15.81
CA LEU A 110 12.74 -8.68 16.26
C LEU A 110 12.51 -9.63 15.07
N ILE A 111 11.77 -9.22 14.06
CA ILE A 111 11.60 -10.01 12.84
C ILE A 111 12.94 -10.09 12.06
N ALA A 112 13.70 -9.00 11.97
CA ALA A 112 14.94 -8.95 11.21
C ALA A 112 16.12 -9.63 11.92
N LEU A 113 16.20 -9.51 13.25
CA LEU A 113 17.35 -9.93 14.07
C LEU A 113 17.05 -11.14 14.97
N GLY A 114 15.79 -11.63 15.00
CA GLY A 114 15.38 -12.76 15.84
C GLY A 114 16.21 -14.04 15.59
N GLU A 115 16.29 -14.91 16.59
CA GLU A 115 17.09 -16.12 16.56
C GLU A 115 16.86 -16.98 15.31
N GLY A 116 17.93 -17.31 14.61
CA GLY A 116 17.91 -18.08 13.36
C GLY A 116 17.38 -17.32 12.13
N GLN A 117 16.96 -16.06 12.27
CA GLN A 117 16.46 -15.27 11.15
C GLN A 117 17.59 -14.91 10.19
N TRP A 118 18.72 -14.47 10.75
CA TRP A 118 19.91 -14.17 9.95
C TRP A 118 20.42 -15.38 9.17
N GLU A 119 20.46 -16.55 9.81
CA GLU A 119 20.88 -17.79 9.15
C GLU A 119 19.85 -18.21 8.08
N ARG A 120 18.54 -18.05 8.35
CA ARG A 120 17.48 -18.29 7.36
C ARG A 120 17.58 -17.34 6.17
N ILE A 121 17.83 -16.05 6.40
CA ILE A 121 18.04 -15.05 5.34
C ILE A 121 19.25 -15.45 4.51
N ARG A 122 20.37 -15.76 5.17
CA ARG A 122 21.61 -16.19 4.52
C ARG A 122 21.41 -17.45 3.68
N VAL A 123 20.80 -18.49 4.26
CA VAL A 123 20.48 -19.74 3.56
C VAL A 123 19.49 -19.49 2.42
N SER A 124 18.49 -18.66 2.63
CA SER A 124 17.48 -18.30 1.61
C SER A 124 18.08 -17.50 0.45
N LEU A 125 19.10 -16.68 0.69
CA LEU A 125 19.83 -15.96 -0.37
C LEU A 125 20.80 -16.87 -1.12
N MET A 126 21.30 -17.95 -0.46
CA MET A 126 22.26 -18.89 -1.03
C MET A 126 21.63 -20.15 -1.63
N ALA A 127 20.42 -20.50 -1.24
CA ALA A 127 19.74 -21.72 -1.67
C ALA A 127 18.64 -21.39 -2.70
N ASP A 128 18.72 -22.01 -3.86
CA ASP A 128 17.73 -21.91 -4.94
C ASP A 128 16.37 -22.56 -4.63
N GLY A 129 16.10 -22.99 -3.38
CA GLY A 129 15.01 -23.93 -3.12
C GLY A 129 14.00 -23.58 -2.01
N LEU A 130 14.16 -22.53 -1.23
CA LEU A 130 13.17 -22.15 -0.22
C LEU A 130 12.14 -21.17 -0.82
N GLY A 131 11.17 -21.74 -1.54
CA GLY A 131 10.12 -20.99 -2.22
C GLY A 131 9.25 -20.18 -1.25
N TYR A 132 8.96 -18.96 -1.61
CA TYR A 132 7.92 -18.15 -0.97
C TYR A 132 6.56 -18.84 -1.09
N ASN A 133 5.81 -18.88 0.02
CA ASN A 133 4.41 -19.26 -0.07
C ASN A 133 3.67 -18.34 -1.06
N PRO A 134 3.00 -18.89 -2.12
CA PRO A 134 2.29 -18.07 -3.12
C PRO A 134 1.28 -17.10 -2.50
N VAL A 135 0.63 -17.48 -1.39
CA VAL A 135 -0.32 -16.62 -0.66
C VAL A 135 0.41 -15.43 -0.03
N GLY A 136 1.59 -15.64 0.56
CA GLY A 136 2.41 -14.56 1.10
C GLY A 136 2.84 -13.56 0.02
N ARG A 137 3.25 -14.06 -1.17
CA ARG A 137 3.58 -13.23 -2.33
C ARG A 137 2.38 -12.41 -2.82
N LEU A 138 1.19 -13.03 -2.84
CA LEU A 138 -0.02 -12.36 -3.27
C LEU A 138 -0.41 -11.21 -2.32
N ILE A 139 -0.40 -11.47 -1.00
CA ILE A 139 -0.72 -10.46 0.02
C ILE A 139 0.29 -9.31 -0.03
N LEU A 140 1.58 -9.63 -0.07
CA LEU A 140 2.64 -8.65 -0.13
C LEU A 140 2.57 -7.80 -1.41
N GLY A 141 2.32 -8.44 -2.54
CA GLY A 141 2.20 -7.76 -3.83
C GLY A 141 0.97 -6.84 -3.89
N LEU A 142 -0.16 -7.26 -3.33
CA LEU A 142 -1.34 -6.40 -3.20
C LEU A 142 -1.04 -5.19 -2.32
N ALA A 143 -0.40 -5.39 -1.16
CA ALA A 143 -0.02 -4.31 -0.25
C ALA A 143 0.94 -3.32 -0.94
N LEU A 144 2.00 -3.82 -1.62
CA LEU A 144 2.92 -3.00 -2.40
C LEU A 144 2.20 -2.22 -3.50
N THR A 145 1.32 -2.88 -4.25
CA THR A 145 0.54 -2.23 -5.32
C THR A 145 -0.34 -1.12 -4.77
N LEU A 146 -1.04 -1.35 -3.65
CA LEU A 146 -1.88 -0.34 -3.01
C LEU A 146 -1.05 0.87 -2.53
N VAL A 147 0.07 0.64 -1.87
CA VAL A 147 0.96 1.72 -1.40
C VAL A 147 1.53 2.49 -2.59
N ALA A 148 1.98 1.81 -3.64
CA ALA A 148 2.47 2.44 -4.86
C ALA A 148 1.40 3.31 -5.55
N VAL A 149 0.14 2.85 -5.58
CA VAL A 149 -1.00 3.63 -6.10
C VAL A 149 -1.26 4.87 -5.25
N VAL A 150 -1.25 4.77 -3.91
CA VAL A 150 -1.44 5.94 -3.02
C VAL A 150 -0.33 6.96 -3.23
N ILE A 151 0.93 6.51 -3.26
CA ILE A 151 2.09 7.38 -3.53
C ILE A 151 1.96 8.04 -4.90
N GLY A 152 1.68 7.26 -5.96
CA GLY A 152 1.53 7.75 -7.32
C GLY A 152 0.40 8.77 -7.48
N LYS A 153 -0.75 8.53 -6.82
CA LYS A 153 -1.86 9.51 -6.78
C LYS A 153 -1.52 10.76 -5.96
N GLY A 154 -0.71 10.61 -4.93
CA GLY A 154 -0.28 11.73 -4.09
C GLY A 154 0.68 12.67 -4.79
N ILE A 155 1.59 12.16 -5.62
CA ILE A 155 2.55 12.93 -6.41
C ILE A 155 1.85 13.66 -7.57
N GLY A 156 0.79 13.07 -8.14
CA GLY A 156 0.02 13.68 -9.23
C GLY A 156 -0.73 14.95 -8.78
N THR A 157 -0.57 16.04 -9.53
CA THR A 157 -1.15 17.36 -9.21
C THR A 157 -2.63 17.48 -9.62
N ARG A 158 -3.18 16.55 -10.40
CA ARG A 158 -4.54 16.58 -10.95
C ARG A 158 -5.34 15.36 -10.54
N GLY A 159 -6.59 15.56 -10.10
CA GLY A 159 -7.58 14.52 -9.98
C GLY A 159 -8.26 14.44 -8.61
N GLN A 160 -9.54 14.07 -8.68
CA GLN A 160 -10.31 13.62 -7.50
C GLN A 160 -9.88 12.20 -7.11
N VAL A 161 -10.19 11.81 -5.88
CA VAL A 161 -9.74 10.58 -5.22
C VAL A 161 -9.88 9.29 -6.05
N LEU A 162 -10.93 9.17 -6.86
CA LEU A 162 -11.17 8.02 -7.75
C LEU A 162 -11.13 8.40 -9.24
N GLN A 163 -11.00 9.69 -9.55
CA GLN A 163 -10.98 10.20 -10.92
C GLN A 163 -9.66 10.94 -11.15
N GLY A 164 -8.83 10.45 -12.05
CA GLY A 164 -7.52 11.02 -12.36
C GLY A 164 -6.45 10.66 -11.32
N GLY A 165 -5.33 11.36 -11.39
CA GLY A 165 -4.11 11.06 -10.65
C GLY A 165 -3.12 10.30 -11.53
N LEU A 166 -1.82 10.29 -11.16
CA LEU A 166 -0.75 9.76 -12.02
C LEU A 166 -0.93 8.27 -12.35
N VAL A 167 -1.53 7.48 -11.46
CA VAL A 167 -1.62 6.01 -11.56
C VAL A 167 -3.07 5.54 -11.33
N SER A 168 -3.58 4.71 -12.25
CA SER A 168 -4.87 4.04 -12.08
C SER A 168 -4.76 2.84 -11.16
N GLY A 169 -5.43 2.89 -9.99
CA GLY A 169 -5.43 1.78 -9.03
C GLY A 169 -6.09 0.51 -9.57
N HIS A 170 -7.18 0.64 -10.32
CA HIS A 170 -7.86 -0.52 -10.91
C HIS A 170 -6.98 -1.23 -11.96
N ALA A 171 -6.28 -0.46 -12.79
CA ALA A 171 -5.34 -1.04 -13.75
C ALA A 171 -4.15 -1.69 -13.01
N ALA A 172 -3.57 -1.05 -11.99
CA ALA A 172 -2.45 -1.60 -11.24
C ALA A 172 -2.81 -2.93 -10.57
N ILE A 173 -3.92 -3.01 -9.85
CA ILE A 173 -4.37 -4.24 -9.19
C ILE A 173 -4.76 -5.30 -10.21
N GLY A 174 -5.51 -4.93 -11.25
CA GLY A 174 -5.95 -5.87 -12.28
C GLY A 174 -4.77 -6.53 -13.00
N PHE A 175 -3.79 -5.75 -13.44
CA PHE A 175 -2.61 -6.29 -14.12
C PHE A 175 -1.64 -7.01 -13.17
N PHE A 176 -1.54 -6.61 -11.91
CA PHE A 176 -0.81 -7.38 -10.89
C PHE A 176 -1.42 -8.79 -10.74
N LEU A 177 -2.75 -8.88 -10.55
CA LEU A 177 -3.43 -10.17 -10.42
C LEU A 177 -3.36 -11.00 -11.70
N ALA A 178 -3.48 -10.38 -12.86
CA ALA A 178 -3.33 -11.06 -14.13
C ALA A 178 -1.93 -11.66 -14.32
N THR A 179 -0.89 -10.92 -13.93
CA THR A 179 0.50 -11.40 -13.95
C THR A 179 0.70 -12.56 -12.97
N ALA A 180 0.15 -12.46 -11.76
CA ALA A 180 0.18 -13.53 -10.78
C ALA A 180 -0.52 -14.81 -11.33
N CYS A 181 -1.70 -14.66 -11.92
CA CYS A 181 -2.41 -15.77 -12.56
C CYS A 181 -1.61 -16.42 -13.69
N LEU A 182 -1.01 -15.62 -14.56
CA LEU A 182 -0.22 -16.12 -15.69
C LEU A 182 0.97 -16.96 -15.21
N VAL A 183 1.72 -16.45 -14.22
CA VAL A 183 2.93 -17.13 -13.75
C VAL A 183 2.62 -18.32 -12.84
N LEU A 184 1.61 -18.22 -11.97
CA LEU A 184 1.27 -19.29 -11.04
C LEU A 184 0.53 -20.46 -11.68
N SER A 185 -0.33 -20.19 -12.67
CA SER A 185 -1.10 -21.27 -13.34
C SER A 185 -0.27 -22.07 -14.33
N GLU A 186 0.83 -21.53 -14.82
CA GLU A 186 1.65 -22.08 -15.91
C GLU A 186 0.79 -22.43 -17.16
N ASN A 187 -0.41 -21.87 -17.24
CA ASN A 187 -1.39 -22.13 -18.28
C ASN A 187 -1.69 -20.83 -19.07
N VAL A 188 -1.31 -20.84 -20.35
CA VAL A 188 -1.46 -19.67 -21.24
C VAL A 188 -2.92 -19.27 -21.40
N VAL A 189 -3.87 -20.21 -21.37
CA VAL A 189 -5.31 -19.90 -21.50
C VAL A 189 -5.79 -19.15 -20.25
N VAL A 190 -5.45 -19.62 -19.05
CA VAL A 190 -5.79 -18.95 -17.77
C VAL A 190 -5.18 -17.57 -17.73
N GLY A 191 -3.88 -17.44 -18.07
CA GLY A 191 -3.20 -16.17 -18.15
C GLY A 191 -3.82 -15.21 -19.16
N GLY A 192 -4.18 -15.72 -20.34
CA GLY A 192 -4.85 -14.93 -21.39
C GLY A 192 -6.21 -14.41 -20.95
N VAL A 193 -7.03 -15.22 -20.29
CA VAL A 193 -8.31 -14.79 -19.71
C VAL A 193 -8.10 -13.72 -18.64
N ALA A 194 -7.14 -13.91 -17.74
CA ALA A 194 -6.85 -12.95 -16.68
C ALA A 194 -6.38 -11.58 -17.24
N ILE A 195 -5.49 -11.59 -18.25
CA ILE A 195 -5.04 -10.37 -18.94
C ILE A 195 -6.22 -9.69 -19.65
N THR A 196 -7.08 -10.45 -20.32
CA THR A 196 -8.26 -9.90 -20.99
C THR A 196 -9.21 -9.24 -19.99
N LEU A 197 -9.46 -9.85 -18.84
CA LEU A 197 -10.27 -9.25 -17.78
C LEU A 197 -9.64 -7.97 -17.24
N ALA A 198 -8.32 -7.94 -17.01
CA ALA A 198 -7.62 -6.74 -16.58
C ALA A 198 -7.72 -5.61 -17.62
N ALA A 199 -7.62 -5.95 -18.92
CA ALA A 199 -7.79 -5.01 -20.02
C ALA A 199 -9.22 -4.44 -20.10
N ILE A 200 -10.25 -5.29 -19.93
CA ILE A 200 -11.67 -4.86 -19.89
C ILE A 200 -11.89 -3.91 -18.70
N ILE A 201 -11.34 -4.22 -17.53
CA ILE A 201 -11.41 -3.32 -16.37
C ILE A 201 -10.76 -1.97 -16.69
N ALA A 202 -9.59 -1.96 -17.30
CA ALA A 202 -8.91 -0.73 -17.70
C ALA A 202 -9.72 0.06 -18.74
N GLN A 203 -10.25 -0.62 -19.77
CA GLN A 203 -11.11 -0.02 -20.80
C GLN A 203 -12.35 0.64 -20.15
N SER A 204 -13.03 -0.03 -19.23
CA SER A 204 -14.21 0.53 -18.57
C SER A 204 -13.89 1.82 -17.78
N ARG A 205 -12.67 1.97 -17.27
CA ARG A 205 -12.22 3.21 -16.60
C ARG A 205 -11.92 4.32 -17.59
N TRP A 206 -11.46 4.00 -18.77
CA TRP A 206 -11.27 4.94 -19.87
C TRP A 206 -12.58 5.44 -20.43
N GLU A 207 -13.50 4.53 -20.78
CA GLU A 207 -14.84 4.87 -21.31
C GLU A 207 -15.64 5.74 -20.34
N ALA A 208 -15.57 5.43 -19.03
CA ALA A 208 -16.17 6.23 -17.98
C ALA A 208 -15.47 7.60 -17.74
N LYS A 209 -14.41 7.91 -18.51
CA LYS A 209 -13.59 9.15 -18.38
C LYS A 209 -13.02 9.36 -16.99
N PHE A 210 -12.83 8.29 -16.21
CA PHE A 210 -12.20 8.36 -14.88
C PHE A 210 -10.70 8.48 -14.97
N HIS A 211 -10.08 7.92 -16.03
CA HIS A 211 -8.64 7.89 -16.23
C HIS A 211 -8.28 8.08 -17.70
N SER A 212 -7.16 8.76 -17.94
CA SER A 212 -6.53 8.82 -19.26
C SER A 212 -5.82 7.50 -19.58
N ILE A 213 -5.58 7.26 -20.88
CA ILE A 213 -4.82 6.08 -21.33
C ILE A 213 -3.44 6.04 -20.67
N PHE A 214 -2.78 7.17 -20.48
CA PHE A 214 -1.48 7.28 -19.84
C PHE A 214 -1.51 6.82 -18.38
N GLU A 215 -2.52 7.24 -17.59
CA GLU A 215 -2.70 6.82 -16.20
C GLU A 215 -3.00 5.32 -16.07
N LEU A 216 -3.75 4.77 -17.04
CA LEU A 216 -4.02 3.34 -17.12
C LEU A 216 -2.77 2.55 -17.47
N ALA A 217 -1.99 3.02 -18.44
CA ALA A 217 -0.74 2.39 -18.84
C ALA A 217 0.28 2.38 -17.70
N LEU A 218 0.44 3.51 -16.98
CA LEU A 218 1.28 3.57 -15.78
C LEU A 218 0.81 2.62 -14.69
N GLY A 219 -0.50 2.55 -14.43
CA GLY A 219 -1.06 1.60 -13.47
C GLY A 219 -0.77 0.16 -13.86
N ALA A 220 -1.03 -0.20 -15.12
CA ALA A 220 -0.74 -1.53 -15.64
C ALA A 220 0.75 -1.89 -15.52
N THR A 221 1.64 -0.96 -15.87
CA THR A 221 3.09 -1.15 -15.77
C THR A 221 3.52 -1.43 -14.32
N VAL A 222 3.04 -0.64 -13.35
CA VAL A 222 3.32 -0.86 -11.93
C VAL A 222 2.86 -2.24 -11.49
N GLY A 223 1.62 -2.64 -11.83
CA GLY A 223 1.08 -3.96 -11.49
C GLY A 223 1.88 -5.11 -12.09
N VAL A 224 2.22 -5.01 -13.37
CA VAL A 224 3.03 -6.02 -14.09
C VAL A 224 4.43 -6.14 -13.48
N ILE A 225 5.12 -5.03 -13.23
CA ILE A 225 6.47 -5.04 -12.65
C ILE A 225 6.46 -5.73 -11.28
N ILE A 226 5.54 -5.34 -10.37
CA ILE A 226 5.42 -5.96 -9.06
C ILE A 226 5.11 -7.45 -9.20
N GLY A 227 4.20 -7.82 -10.10
CA GLY A 227 3.84 -9.21 -10.36
C GLY A 227 5.01 -10.04 -10.91
N LEU A 228 5.73 -9.54 -11.91
CA LEU A 228 6.90 -10.23 -12.46
C LEU A 228 8.02 -10.39 -11.43
N VAL A 229 8.33 -9.34 -10.66
CA VAL A 229 9.35 -9.42 -9.63
C VAL A 229 8.99 -10.48 -8.59
N LEU A 230 7.75 -10.51 -8.12
CA LEU A 230 7.31 -11.45 -7.07
C LEU A 230 7.14 -12.89 -7.56
N PHE A 231 6.69 -13.11 -8.78
CA PHE A 231 6.30 -14.44 -9.24
C PHE A 231 7.21 -15.04 -10.31
N ALA A 232 7.92 -14.22 -11.10
CA ALA A 232 8.80 -14.69 -12.16
C ALA A 232 10.28 -14.59 -11.81
N VAL A 233 10.71 -13.49 -11.16
CA VAL A 233 12.13 -13.23 -10.87
C VAL A 233 12.57 -13.87 -9.55
N LEU A 234 11.75 -13.79 -8.50
CA LEU A 234 12.07 -14.45 -7.24
C LEU A 234 11.90 -15.98 -7.38
N PRO A 235 12.89 -16.77 -6.94
CA PRO A 235 12.84 -18.23 -7.07
C PRO A 235 11.57 -18.81 -6.45
N LYS A 236 11.04 -19.83 -7.13
CA LYS A 236 9.81 -20.55 -6.72
C LYS A 236 10.03 -21.28 -5.41
#